data_76b0df3959fa12c18194962c6ecb3f42
#
_entry.id   76b0df3959fa12c18194962c6ecb3f42
#
_cell.length_a   1.000
_cell.length_b   1.000
_cell.length_c   1.000
_cell.angle_alpha   90.00
_cell.angle_beta   90.00
_cell.angle_gamma   90.00
#
_symmetry.space_group_name_H-M   'P 1'
#
loop_
_entity.id
_entity.type
_entity.pdbx_description
1 polymer ?
#
loop_
_entity_poly.entity_id
_entity_poly.type
_entity_poly.pdbx_seq_one_letter_code
_entity_poly.pdbx_strand_id
1 'polypeptide(L)'
;MGAEKAGVKVIPSRLSIVTKRINQDRGVCYYCNQCNRSCQIYADFSSSSCLVIPAHKNTGRVDLYMNAMVREVTTDDEGRATGVLYINKEDRQEYRIKAKVVVLAASACSSARILLNSKSPQHPNGLGNSSDTVGRYLHDSTGADRMGFVPKLMNRKIYNEDGVGGLHLYSPWWLDNKQLDFPRGYHIEVWGGLGMPSYGFGFNHNYLNEYLGLPVGGYGPKIREEVRQYYGAVVGMSGRGESIALRDNYCAIDPNVVDEFGIPVLRFHYKWSDHERKQAKHMHDTFEQIIENMGGVVLGEKPGADKNYGLHTPGRIIHEVGTTRMGDDPKTSVVNRFEQMHEVDNVFIVDGGPFVSQADKNPTWTILALAWRTSDYIVEALKKQNI
;
A
#
# COMPACT_ATOMS: atom_id res chain seq x y z
N MET A 1 20.93 17.11 9.01
CA MET A 1 21.65 18.33 8.52
C MET A 1 21.00 18.95 7.28
N GLY A 2 20.90 18.28 6.11
CA GLY A 2 20.26 18.90 4.91
C GLY A 2 18.78 19.20 5.11
N ALA A 3 18.02 18.23 5.58
CA ALA A 3 16.58 18.40 5.90
C ALA A 3 16.37 19.44 7.02
N GLU A 4 17.17 19.40 8.06
CA GLU A 4 17.13 20.37 9.16
C GLU A 4 17.36 21.82 8.68
N LYS A 5 18.30 22.05 7.75
CA LYS A 5 18.52 23.36 7.12
C LYS A 5 17.32 23.81 6.27
N ALA A 6 16.53 22.87 5.73
CA ALA A 6 15.29 23.12 5.04
C ALA A 6 14.08 23.25 6.00
N GLY A 7 14.31 23.23 7.31
CA GLY A 7 13.23 23.26 8.32
C GLY A 7 12.44 21.94 8.41
N VAL A 8 12.96 20.86 7.84
CA VAL A 8 12.27 19.57 7.76
C VAL A 8 12.83 18.61 8.80
N LYS A 9 11.98 18.17 9.73
CA LYS A 9 12.35 17.16 10.71
C LYS A 9 12.37 15.78 10.04
N VAL A 10 13.45 15.03 10.22
CA VAL A 10 13.60 13.66 9.73
C VAL A 10 13.88 12.72 10.88
N ILE A 11 13.20 11.59 10.88
CA ILE A 11 13.34 10.52 11.88
C ILE A 11 13.48 9.17 11.19
N PRO A 12 14.06 8.14 11.83
CA PRO A 12 14.08 6.78 11.31
C PRO A 12 12.67 6.25 11.07
N SER A 13 12.49 5.52 9.99
CA SER A 13 11.21 4.87 9.72
C SER A 13 10.94 3.76 10.75
N ARG A 14 9.66 3.55 11.05
CA ARG A 14 9.22 2.46 11.92
C ARG A 14 8.87 1.27 11.06
N LEU A 15 9.41 0.10 11.42
CA LEU A 15 9.14 -1.15 10.76
C LEU A 15 8.63 -2.18 11.76
N SER A 16 7.74 -3.07 11.31
CA SER A 16 7.24 -4.21 12.08
C SER A 16 8.29 -5.32 12.14
N ILE A 17 9.36 -5.10 12.91
CA ILE A 17 10.51 -6.01 12.99
C ILE A 17 10.79 -6.39 14.43
N VAL A 18 11.04 -7.68 14.65
CA VAL A 18 11.40 -8.22 15.97
C VAL A 18 12.82 -7.84 16.32
N THR A 19 12.99 -7.00 17.35
CA THR A 19 14.28 -6.59 17.91
C THR A 19 14.64 -7.29 19.22
N LYS A 20 13.65 -8.03 19.79
CA LYS A 20 13.83 -8.88 20.97
C LYS A 20 13.13 -10.20 20.71
N ARG A 21 13.68 -11.30 21.21
CA ARG A 21 13.07 -12.63 21.05
C ARG A 21 11.67 -12.66 21.67
N ILE A 22 10.67 -13.07 20.89
CA ILE A 22 9.28 -13.19 21.31
C ILE A 22 8.80 -14.65 21.35
N ASN A 23 9.37 -15.52 20.51
CA ASN A 23 9.12 -16.96 20.44
C ASN A 23 10.30 -17.68 19.78
N GLN A 24 10.18 -18.98 19.55
CA GLN A 24 11.24 -19.78 18.92
C GLN A 24 11.19 -19.75 17.37
N ASP A 25 10.05 -19.40 16.79
CA ASP A 25 9.81 -19.46 15.34
C ASP A 25 10.30 -18.22 14.60
N ARG A 26 10.51 -17.12 15.31
CA ARG A 26 10.94 -15.85 14.73
C ARG A 26 12.34 -15.46 15.22
N GLY A 27 13.23 -15.19 14.28
CA GLY A 27 14.55 -14.66 14.58
C GLY A 27 14.51 -13.21 15.04
N VAL A 28 15.61 -12.76 15.65
CA VAL A 28 15.82 -11.36 16.05
C VAL A 28 16.61 -10.66 14.95
N CYS A 29 16.21 -9.47 14.55
CA CYS A 29 16.90 -8.68 13.54
C CYS A 29 18.37 -8.46 13.91
N TYR A 30 19.27 -8.75 12.99
CA TYR A 30 20.71 -8.52 13.11
C TYR A 30 21.21 -7.41 12.17
N TYR A 31 20.30 -6.56 11.70
CA TYR A 31 20.61 -5.35 10.92
C TYR A 31 21.33 -5.60 9.59
N CYS A 32 20.98 -6.67 8.88
CA CYS A 32 21.59 -7.04 7.60
C CYS A 32 21.27 -6.09 6.43
N ASN A 33 20.34 -5.15 6.61
CA ASN A 33 19.92 -4.17 5.60
C ASN A 33 19.32 -4.77 4.32
N GLN A 34 18.67 -5.94 4.42
CA GLN A 34 18.09 -6.66 3.29
C GLN A 34 16.54 -6.76 3.34
N CYS A 35 15.88 -5.85 4.04
CA CYS A 35 14.44 -5.94 4.31
C CYS A 35 13.56 -5.94 3.07
N ASN A 36 14.01 -5.35 1.97
CA ASN A 36 13.28 -5.33 0.70
C ASN A 36 13.37 -6.65 -0.11
N ARG A 37 14.03 -7.69 0.44
CA ARG A 37 14.26 -8.98 -0.24
C ARG A 37 13.68 -10.18 0.48
N SER A 38 12.78 -10.02 1.42
CA SER A 38 12.32 -11.01 2.38
C SER A 38 13.32 -11.28 3.51
N CYS A 39 12.82 -11.31 4.72
CA CYS A 39 13.63 -11.58 5.90
C CYS A 39 13.78 -13.07 6.11
N GLN A 40 14.95 -13.64 5.82
CA GLN A 40 15.21 -15.08 5.91
C GLN A 40 15.10 -15.65 7.32
N ILE A 41 15.16 -14.81 8.34
CA ILE A 41 15.02 -15.22 9.74
C ILE A 41 13.64 -14.88 10.33
N TYR A 42 12.70 -14.46 9.50
CA TYR A 42 11.33 -14.07 9.91
C TYR A 42 11.30 -13.03 11.04
N ALA A 43 12.26 -12.10 11.06
CA ALA A 43 12.21 -10.98 11.99
C ALA A 43 11.17 -9.93 11.57
N ASP A 44 10.89 -9.78 10.28
CA ASP A 44 9.83 -8.92 9.74
C ASP A 44 8.42 -9.49 10.03
N PHE A 45 7.43 -8.63 9.95
CA PHE A 45 6.03 -9.06 9.99
C PHE A 45 5.57 -9.49 8.59
N SER A 46 4.95 -10.66 8.53
CA SER A 46 4.20 -11.14 7.39
C SER A 46 2.91 -11.79 7.90
N SER A 47 1.76 -11.40 7.36
CA SER A 47 0.48 -12.00 7.75
C SER A 47 0.47 -13.52 7.54
N SER A 48 1.08 -14.01 6.46
CA SER A 48 1.18 -15.44 6.18
C SER A 48 1.96 -16.19 7.27
N SER A 49 3.21 -15.79 7.53
CA SER A 49 4.09 -16.48 8.47
C SER A 49 3.77 -16.22 9.93
N CYS A 50 3.22 -15.04 10.26
CA CYS A 50 2.95 -14.65 11.64
C CYS A 50 1.54 -14.99 12.12
N LEU A 51 0.57 -15.12 11.22
CA LEU A 51 -0.85 -15.32 11.57
C LEU A 51 -1.46 -16.56 10.92
N VAL A 52 -1.51 -16.63 9.59
CA VAL A 52 -2.28 -17.66 8.85
C VAL A 52 -1.68 -19.06 9.05
N ILE A 53 -0.39 -19.22 8.80
CA ILE A 53 0.27 -20.52 8.93
C ILE A 53 0.26 -21.03 10.39
N PRO A 54 0.58 -20.21 11.41
CA PRO A 54 0.43 -20.63 12.79
C PRO A 54 -1.02 -20.98 13.19
N ALA A 55 -2.01 -20.21 12.74
CA ALA A 55 -3.41 -20.51 13.01
C ALA A 55 -3.82 -21.86 12.39
N HIS A 56 -3.44 -22.13 11.13
CA HIS A 56 -3.70 -23.40 10.48
C HIS A 56 -3.03 -24.58 11.20
N LYS A 57 -1.73 -24.46 11.51
CA LYS A 57 -0.96 -25.56 12.12
C LYS A 57 -1.33 -25.86 13.57
N ASN A 58 -1.63 -24.81 14.36
CA ASN A 58 -1.69 -24.92 15.81
C ASN A 58 -3.11 -25.07 16.36
N THR A 59 -4.14 -24.75 15.57
CA THR A 59 -5.53 -24.77 16.10
C THR A 59 -6.37 -25.93 15.58
N GLY A 60 -6.04 -26.50 14.40
CA GLY A 60 -6.88 -27.49 13.72
C GLY A 60 -8.28 -26.96 13.33
N ARG A 61 -8.45 -25.63 13.32
CA ARG A 61 -9.74 -24.96 13.03
C ARG A 61 -9.69 -24.05 11.80
N VAL A 62 -8.60 -24.09 11.08
CA VAL A 62 -8.38 -23.27 9.88
C VAL A 62 -8.09 -24.18 8.70
N ASP A 63 -8.98 -24.18 7.72
CA ASP A 63 -8.77 -24.80 6.43
C ASP A 63 -8.22 -23.76 5.45
N LEU A 64 -7.16 -24.11 4.74
CA LEU A 64 -6.50 -23.23 3.77
C LEU A 64 -6.70 -23.76 2.36
N TYR A 65 -7.52 -23.08 1.57
CA TYR A 65 -7.77 -23.41 0.18
C TYR A 65 -6.81 -22.59 -0.72
N MET A 66 -5.79 -23.26 -1.23
CA MET A 66 -4.84 -22.68 -2.16
C MET A 66 -5.42 -22.65 -3.57
N ASN A 67 -4.87 -21.77 -4.44
CA ASN A 67 -5.28 -21.66 -5.85
C ASN A 67 -6.78 -21.40 -6.06
N ALA A 68 -7.44 -20.76 -5.08
CA ALA A 68 -8.86 -20.46 -5.10
C ALA A 68 -9.09 -18.99 -5.49
N MET A 69 -9.60 -18.76 -6.71
CA MET A 69 -9.97 -17.44 -7.22
C MET A 69 -11.45 -17.19 -6.90
N VAL A 70 -11.75 -16.45 -5.84
CA VAL A 70 -13.13 -16.13 -5.47
C VAL A 70 -13.75 -15.23 -6.51
N ARG A 71 -14.88 -15.65 -7.06
CA ARG A 71 -15.68 -14.90 -8.05
C ARG A 71 -16.75 -14.05 -7.41
N GLU A 72 -17.53 -14.64 -6.49
CA GLU A 72 -18.70 -14.00 -5.90
C GLU A 72 -19.02 -14.54 -4.50
N VAL A 73 -19.75 -13.75 -3.73
CA VAL A 73 -20.47 -14.17 -2.53
C VAL A 73 -21.83 -14.74 -3.00
N THR A 74 -22.19 -15.92 -2.54
CA THR A 74 -23.48 -16.54 -2.83
C THR A 74 -24.54 -16.14 -1.80
N THR A 75 -25.79 -15.96 -2.22
CA THR A 75 -26.92 -15.59 -1.35
C THR A 75 -28.05 -16.60 -1.43
N ASP A 76 -28.92 -16.60 -0.44
CA ASP A 76 -30.23 -17.26 -0.46
C ASP A 76 -31.31 -16.38 -1.12
N ASP A 77 -32.56 -16.86 -1.11
CA ASP A 77 -33.70 -16.16 -1.68
C ASP A 77 -34.08 -14.89 -0.91
N GLU A 78 -33.69 -14.79 0.36
CA GLU A 78 -33.86 -13.62 1.21
C GLU A 78 -32.74 -12.59 1.00
N GLY A 79 -31.68 -12.92 0.25
CA GLY A 79 -30.54 -12.07 -0.03
C GLY A 79 -29.44 -12.13 1.03
N ARG A 80 -29.52 -13.06 1.98
CA ARG A 80 -28.50 -13.29 3.01
C ARG A 80 -27.33 -14.09 2.42
N ALA A 81 -26.11 -13.79 2.80
CA ALA A 81 -24.95 -14.53 2.32
C ALA A 81 -24.92 -15.98 2.85
N THR A 82 -24.65 -16.91 1.94
CA THR A 82 -24.57 -18.36 2.25
C THR A 82 -23.16 -18.93 2.10
N GLY A 83 -22.23 -18.16 1.54
CA GLY A 83 -20.84 -18.56 1.32
C GLY A 83 -20.23 -17.88 0.11
N VAL A 84 -19.28 -18.55 -0.54
CA VAL A 84 -18.59 -18.05 -1.72
C VAL A 84 -18.51 -19.08 -2.82
N LEU A 85 -18.44 -18.60 -4.06
CA LEU A 85 -18.07 -19.39 -5.21
C LEU A 85 -16.67 -19.00 -5.66
N TYR A 86 -15.80 -19.98 -5.91
CA TYR A 86 -14.47 -19.76 -6.43
C TYR A 86 -14.16 -20.69 -7.59
N ILE A 87 -13.21 -20.26 -8.42
CA ILE A 87 -12.63 -21.07 -9.50
C ILE A 87 -11.26 -21.56 -9.02
N ASN A 88 -11.05 -22.85 -9.07
CA ASN A 88 -9.74 -23.42 -8.79
C ASN A 88 -8.81 -23.13 -9.99
N LYS A 89 -7.64 -22.58 -9.73
CA LYS A 89 -6.69 -22.13 -10.77
C LYS A 89 -6.04 -23.31 -11.54
N GLU A 90 -6.03 -24.50 -10.95
CA GLU A 90 -5.37 -25.68 -11.56
C GLU A 90 -6.30 -26.39 -12.52
N ASP A 91 -7.51 -26.73 -12.08
CA ASP A 91 -8.48 -27.50 -12.88
C ASP A 91 -9.54 -26.64 -13.60
N ARG A 92 -9.58 -25.33 -13.29
CA ARG A 92 -10.54 -24.35 -13.86
C ARG A 92 -12.02 -24.65 -13.55
N GLN A 93 -12.29 -25.51 -12.55
CA GLN A 93 -13.64 -25.85 -12.14
C GLN A 93 -14.16 -24.89 -11.05
N GLU A 94 -15.49 -24.76 -11.00
CA GLU A 94 -16.18 -23.98 -9.99
C GLU A 94 -16.45 -24.81 -8.74
N TYR A 95 -16.17 -24.21 -7.58
CA TYR A 95 -16.42 -24.81 -6.28
C TYR A 95 -17.17 -23.82 -5.38
N ARG A 96 -17.92 -24.36 -4.43
CA ARG A 96 -18.65 -23.57 -3.45
C ARG A 96 -18.25 -23.93 -2.03
N ILE A 97 -18.04 -22.92 -1.20
CA ILE A 97 -17.83 -23.06 0.23
C ILE A 97 -19.02 -22.40 0.93
N LYS A 98 -19.74 -23.16 1.75
CA LYS A 98 -20.82 -22.64 2.59
C LYS A 98 -20.26 -22.05 3.87
N ALA A 99 -20.79 -20.90 4.27
CA ALA A 99 -20.39 -20.20 5.48
C ALA A 99 -21.58 -19.46 6.10
N LYS A 100 -21.62 -19.38 7.44
CA LYS A 100 -22.58 -18.55 8.18
C LYS A 100 -22.23 -17.06 8.09
N VAL A 101 -20.94 -16.74 8.05
CA VAL A 101 -20.41 -15.39 7.94
C VAL A 101 -19.37 -15.39 6.84
N VAL A 102 -19.36 -14.35 6.01
CA VAL A 102 -18.35 -14.12 4.96
C VAL A 102 -17.54 -12.88 5.34
N VAL A 103 -16.23 -13.02 5.35
CA VAL A 103 -15.29 -11.91 5.60
C VAL A 103 -14.44 -11.70 4.36
N LEU A 104 -14.58 -10.55 3.71
CA LEU A 104 -13.77 -10.16 2.55
C LEU A 104 -12.54 -9.38 3.02
N ALA A 105 -11.38 -9.87 2.63
CA ALA A 105 -10.07 -9.27 2.90
C ALA A 105 -9.17 -9.34 1.65
N ALA A 106 -9.77 -9.12 0.49
CA ALA A 106 -9.15 -9.35 -0.82
C ALA A 106 -8.44 -8.11 -1.40
N SER A 107 -8.26 -7.06 -0.65
CA SER A 107 -7.88 -5.69 -0.99
C SER A 107 -9.07 -4.83 -1.43
N ALA A 108 -8.94 -3.51 -1.26
CA ALA A 108 -10.02 -2.56 -1.57
C ALA A 108 -10.66 -2.80 -2.94
N CYS A 109 -9.86 -2.89 -3.98
CA CYS A 109 -10.36 -3.09 -5.35
C CYS A 109 -10.91 -4.50 -5.58
N SER A 110 -10.23 -5.53 -5.06
CA SER A 110 -10.67 -6.91 -5.29
C SER A 110 -11.91 -7.27 -4.50
N SER A 111 -12.09 -6.78 -3.28
CA SER A 111 -13.34 -6.94 -2.52
C SER A 111 -14.51 -6.24 -3.22
N ALA A 112 -14.31 -5.02 -3.74
CA ALA A 112 -15.31 -4.35 -4.55
C ALA A 112 -15.65 -5.15 -5.82
N ARG A 113 -14.65 -5.75 -6.49
CA ARG A 113 -14.86 -6.62 -7.66
C ARG A 113 -15.72 -7.82 -7.31
N ILE A 114 -15.44 -8.49 -6.20
CA ILE A 114 -16.23 -9.64 -5.73
C ILE A 114 -17.68 -9.21 -5.49
N LEU A 115 -17.90 -8.12 -4.76
CA LEU A 115 -19.23 -7.61 -4.45
C LEU A 115 -20.01 -7.22 -5.71
N LEU A 116 -19.39 -6.52 -6.65
CA LEU A 116 -20.01 -6.11 -7.91
C LEU A 116 -20.33 -7.29 -8.85
N ASN A 117 -19.59 -8.40 -8.75
CA ASN A 117 -19.87 -9.64 -9.46
C ASN A 117 -20.92 -10.51 -8.74
N SER A 118 -21.18 -10.27 -7.44
CA SER A 118 -22.16 -11.02 -6.61
C SER A 118 -23.58 -10.52 -6.89
N LYS A 119 -24.15 -10.93 -8.01
CA LYS A 119 -25.49 -10.50 -8.46
C LYS A 119 -26.54 -11.58 -8.19
N SER A 120 -27.70 -11.14 -7.73
CA SER A 120 -28.87 -11.97 -7.52
C SER A 120 -30.14 -11.16 -7.80
N PRO A 121 -31.33 -11.75 -7.81
CA PRO A 121 -32.59 -11.00 -7.91
C PRO A 121 -32.74 -9.91 -6.84
N GLN A 122 -32.24 -10.16 -5.61
CA GLN A 122 -32.25 -9.21 -4.50
C GLN A 122 -31.15 -8.16 -4.63
N HIS A 123 -30.05 -8.49 -5.29
CA HIS A 123 -28.87 -7.63 -5.47
C HIS A 123 -28.50 -7.46 -6.95
N PRO A 124 -29.35 -6.88 -7.79
CA PRO A 124 -29.15 -6.84 -9.26
C PRO A 124 -27.94 -6.00 -9.69
N ASN A 125 -27.52 -5.05 -8.87
CA ASN A 125 -26.39 -4.16 -9.10
C ASN A 125 -25.09 -4.62 -8.41
N GLY A 126 -25.07 -5.83 -7.83
CA GLY A 126 -24.03 -6.35 -6.96
C GLY A 126 -24.40 -6.29 -5.49
N LEU A 127 -23.78 -7.15 -4.69
CA LEU A 127 -24.08 -7.30 -3.27
C LEU A 127 -23.75 -6.01 -2.51
N GLY A 128 -24.72 -5.50 -1.74
CA GLY A 128 -24.57 -4.28 -0.95
C GLY A 128 -24.43 -2.99 -1.77
N ASN A 129 -24.91 -2.98 -3.02
CA ASN A 129 -24.73 -1.87 -3.93
C ASN A 129 -26.05 -1.22 -4.38
N SER A 130 -27.09 -1.22 -3.55
CA SER A 130 -28.35 -0.55 -3.86
C SER A 130 -28.19 0.98 -3.96
N SER A 131 -27.25 1.54 -3.20
CA SER A 131 -26.92 2.97 -3.16
C SER A 131 -25.88 3.41 -4.21
N ASP A 132 -25.42 2.52 -5.10
CA ASP A 132 -24.32 2.79 -6.05
C ASP A 132 -23.05 3.31 -5.33
N THR A 133 -22.72 2.72 -4.18
CA THR A 133 -21.57 3.16 -3.36
C THR A 133 -20.39 2.20 -3.45
N VAL A 134 -20.61 0.91 -3.76
CA VAL A 134 -19.53 -0.07 -3.95
C VAL A 134 -18.64 0.35 -5.13
N GLY A 135 -17.36 0.42 -4.91
CA GLY A 135 -16.37 0.89 -5.89
C GLY A 135 -16.16 2.39 -5.92
N ARG A 136 -17.05 3.21 -5.33
CA ARG A 136 -16.94 4.67 -5.27
C ARG A 136 -15.93 5.12 -4.22
N TYR A 137 -15.55 6.40 -4.30
CA TYR A 137 -14.59 7.01 -3.38
C TYR A 137 -13.22 6.32 -3.37
N LEU A 138 -12.88 5.61 -4.43
CA LEU A 138 -11.54 5.05 -4.60
C LEU A 138 -10.50 6.15 -4.50
N HIS A 139 -9.55 6.00 -3.61
CA HIS A 139 -8.42 6.91 -3.49
C HIS A 139 -7.13 6.15 -3.14
N ASP A 140 -6.00 6.73 -3.52
CA ASP A 140 -4.66 6.20 -3.29
C ASP A 140 -3.80 7.33 -2.70
N SER A 141 -2.67 7.03 -2.11
CA SER A 141 -1.71 8.07 -1.74
C SER A 141 -1.21 8.80 -2.98
N THR A 142 -1.03 10.11 -2.86
CA THR A 142 -0.24 10.86 -3.84
C THR A 142 1.22 10.47 -3.76
N GLY A 143 1.98 10.69 -4.83
CA GLY A 143 3.41 10.43 -4.81
C GLY A 143 4.16 11.24 -5.85
N ALA A 144 5.36 11.69 -5.46
CA ALA A 144 6.36 12.26 -6.36
C ALA A 144 7.75 11.86 -5.86
N ASP A 145 8.69 11.70 -6.77
CA ASP A 145 10.05 11.26 -6.46
C ASP A 145 11.08 12.26 -7.00
N ARG A 146 12.21 12.38 -6.30
CA ARG A 146 13.37 13.15 -6.75
C ARG A 146 14.66 12.48 -6.32
N MET A 147 15.68 12.58 -7.14
CA MET A 147 16.99 12.02 -6.85
C MET A 147 18.04 13.11 -6.84
N GLY A 148 19.08 12.91 -6.04
CA GLY A 148 20.22 13.80 -5.97
C GLY A 148 21.51 13.02 -5.79
N PHE A 149 22.58 13.57 -6.33
CA PHE A 149 23.95 13.09 -6.09
C PHE A 149 24.61 13.97 -5.06
N VAL A 150 25.16 13.37 -4.02
CA VAL A 150 25.81 14.08 -2.89
C VAL A 150 27.28 13.68 -2.82
N PRO A 151 28.19 14.45 -3.42
CA PRO A 151 29.62 14.08 -3.56
C PRO A 151 30.31 13.71 -2.26
N LYS A 152 29.97 14.40 -1.16
CA LYS A 152 30.57 14.13 0.16
C LYS A 152 30.20 12.76 0.77
N LEU A 153 29.25 12.05 0.16
CA LEU A 153 28.89 10.69 0.56
C LEU A 153 29.66 9.62 -0.22
N MET A 154 30.49 10.02 -1.19
CA MET A 154 31.37 9.09 -1.88
C MET A 154 32.42 8.50 -0.95
N ASN A 155 32.86 7.28 -1.26
CA ASN A 155 33.93 6.55 -0.55
C ASN A 155 33.72 6.38 0.97
N ARG A 156 32.51 6.61 1.47
CA ARG A 156 32.22 6.41 2.88
C ARG A 156 32.13 4.92 3.20
N LYS A 157 32.51 4.57 4.43
CA LYS A 157 32.28 3.22 4.95
C LYS A 157 30.77 2.94 5.01
N ILE A 158 30.37 1.80 4.48
CA ILE A 158 28.97 1.36 4.49
C ILE A 158 28.75 0.61 5.80
N TYR A 159 27.83 1.10 6.61
CA TYR A 159 27.37 0.45 7.84
C TYR A 159 25.92 0.86 8.12
N ASN A 160 25.22 0.03 8.86
CA ASN A 160 23.86 0.31 9.28
C ASN A 160 23.85 0.60 10.78
N GLU A 161 24.02 1.88 11.15
CA GLU A 161 23.93 2.34 12.54
C GLU A 161 22.58 2.98 12.87
N ASP A 162 21.79 3.31 11.85
CA ASP A 162 20.59 4.15 11.99
C ASP A 162 19.34 3.38 12.36
N GLY A 163 19.44 2.08 12.62
CA GLY A 163 18.33 1.32 13.11
C GLY A 163 17.91 0.14 12.26
N VAL A 164 16.74 -0.37 12.56
CA VAL A 164 16.18 -1.58 12.02
C VAL A 164 15.72 -1.36 10.59
N GLY A 165 16.13 -2.25 9.71
CA GLY A 165 15.61 -2.36 8.37
C GLY A 165 16.20 -1.44 7.32
N GLY A 166 16.91 -0.39 7.67
CA GLY A 166 17.66 0.48 6.74
C GLY A 166 16.91 0.89 5.45
N LEU A 167 15.57 0.90 5.47
CA LEU A 167 14.80 1.18 4.29
C LEU A 167 14.83 2.67 3.96
N HIS A 168 14.43 3.51 4.90
CA HIS A 168 14.42 4.95 4.70
C HIS A 168 14.33 5.72 6.03
N LEU A 169 14.66 7.00 5.97
CA LEU A 169 14.26 7.99 6.95
C LEU A 169 12.96 8.63 6.49
N TYR A 170 12.15 9.15 7.39
CA TYR A 170 10.96 9.87 6.98
C TYR A 170 10.71 11.17 7.76
N SER A 171 10.01 12.10 7.13
CA SER A 171 9.59 13.35 7.74
C SER A 171 8.09 13.34 8.02
N PRO A 172 7.67 13.53 9.28
CA PRO A 172 6.26 13.61 9.64
C PRO A 172 5.69 15.02 9.37
N TRP A 173 5.58 15.43 8.12
CA TRP A 173 5.09 16.76 7.72
C TRP A 173 3.66 17.06 8.12
N TRP A 174 2.84 16.05 8.38
CA TRP A 174 1.49 16.19 8.91
C TRP A 174 1.43 16.97 10.23
N LEU A 175 2.56 17.18 10.91
CA LEU A 175 2.62 17.90 12.18
C LEU A 175 2.47 19.42 12.04
N ASP A 176 2.77 20.00 10.87
CA ASP A 176 2.68 21.44 10.63
C ASP A 176 2.36 21.75 9.16
N ASN A 177 1.11 21.53 8.76
CA ASN A 177 0.64 21.80 7.40
C ASN A 177 -0.30 23.02 7.29
N LYS A 178 -0.48 23.78 8.37
CA LYS A 178 -1.44 24.91 8.40
C LYS A 178 -1.06 26.08 7.51
N GLN A 179 0.20 26.18 7.12
CA GLN A 179 0.74 27.24 6.27
C GLN A 179 0.76 26.86 4.78
N LEU A 180 0.36 25.64 4.43
CA LEU A 180 0.34 25.18 3.05
C LEU A 180 -0.91 25.68 2.32
N ASP A 181 -0.79 25.93 1.03
CA ASP A 181 -1.90 26.39 0.18
C ASP A 181 -2.81 25.26 -0.31
N PHE A 182 -2.70 24.10 0.31
CA PHE A 182 -3.53 22.93 0.09
C PHE A 182 -3.89 22.24 1.41
N PRO A 183 -5.08 21.61 1.49
CA PRO A 183 -5.48 20.87 2.68
C PRO A 183 -4.69 19.55 2.79
N ARG A 184 -4.73 18.94 3.97
CA ARG A 184 -4.04 17.69 4.24
C ARG A 184 -2.52 17.84 4.27
N GLY A 185 -1.80 16.73 4.23
CA GLY A 185 -0.36 16.75 4.32
C GLY A 185 0.27 15.60 3.55
N TYR A 186 1.59 15.52 3.64
CA TYR A 186 2.36 14.42 3.13
C TYR A 186 3.58 14.17 4.03
N HIS A 187 4.18 13.01 3.92
CA HIS A 187 5.49 12.74 4.48
C HIS A 187 6.52 12.55 3.38
N ILE A 188 7.78 12.70 3.76
CA ILE A 188 8.92 12.47 2.88
C ILE A 188 9.64 11.22 3.35
N GLU A 189 9.87 10.30 2.43
CA GLU A 189 10.77 9.17 2.59
C GLU A 189 12.12 9.52 1.98
N VAL A 190 13.20 9.34 2.74
CA VAL A 190 14.56 9.62 2.27
C VAL A 190 15.32 8.32 2.17
N TRP A 191 15.79 8.00 0.98
CA TRP A 191 16.46 6.76 0.64
C TRP A 191 17.95 7.02 0.44
N GLY A 192 18.79 6.30 1.14
CA GLY A 192 20.26 6.46 1.05
C GLY A 192 20.93 5.60 -0.02
N GLY A 193 20.20 4.88 -0.84
CA GLY A 193 20.77 3.97 -1.84
C GLY A 193 21.58 2.83 -1.26
N LEU A 194 21.37 2.48 0.02
CA LEU A 194 22.14 1.46 0.75
C LEU A 194 21.52 0.06 0.62
N GLY A 195 20.56 -0.13 -0.28
CA GLY A 195 20.02 -1.45 -0.60
C GLY A 195 21.10 -2.37 -1.18
N MET A 196 20.92 -3.68 -1.01
CA MET A 196 21.83 -4.67 -1.60
C MET A 196 22.00 -4.41 -3.10
N PRO A 197 23.21 -4.40 -3.65
CA PRO A 197 23.43 -4.32 -5.09
C PRO A 197 22.67 -5.46 -5.78
N SER A 198 21.76 -5.10 -6.68
CA SER A 198 21.02 -6.04 -7.51
C SER A 198 21.53 -5.99 -8.93
N TYR A 199 20.95 -6.78 -9.83
CA TYR A 199 21.17 -6.63 -11.25
C TYR A 199 20.87 -5.17 -11.65
N GLY A 200 21.84 -4.49 -12.27
CA GLY A 200 21.85 -3.02 -12.40
C GLY A 200 22.35 -2.29 -11.15
N PHE A 201 22.79 -3.04 -10.14
CA PHE A 201 23.51 -2.61 -8.94
C PHE A 201 22.76 -1.67 -7.98
N GLY A 202 21.49 -1.39 -8.17
CA GLY A 202 20.76 -0.45 -7.32
C GLY A 202 21.34 0.97 -7.31
N PHE A 203 22.27 1.24 -8.23
CA PHE A 203 23.07 2.44 -8.23
C PHE A 203 22.52 3.52 -9.05
N ASN A 204 21.47 3.41 -9.73
CA ASN A 204 21.12 4.47 -10.66
C ASN A 204 22.35 4.99 -11.45
N HIS A 205 23.26 4.09 -11.81
CA HIS A 205 24.45 4.41 -12.62
C HIS A 205 24.06 5.20 -13.87
N ASN A 206 22.94 4.83 -14.47
CA ASN A 206 22.42 5.52 -15.63
C ASN A 206 22.22 7.01 -15.34
N TYR A 207 21.75 7.37 -14.17
CA TYR A 207 21.57 8.77 -13.78
C TYR A 207 22.89 9.51 -13.62
N LEU A 208 23.92 8.86 -13.04
CA LEU A 208 25.25 9.48 -12.91
C LEU A 208 25.88 9.73 -14.28
N ASN A 209 25.73 8.83 -15.24
CA ASN A 209 26.20 9.01 -16.60
C ASN A 209 25.34 10.03 -17.35
N GLU A 210 24.00 9.85 -17.34
CA GLU A 210 23.06 10.65 -18.10
C GLU A 210 23.05 12.13 -17.67
N TYR A 211 23.03 12.38 -16.35
CA TYR A 211 22.87 13.76 -15.84
C TYR A 211 24.16 14.43 -15.41
N LEU A 212 25.23 13.68 -15.15
CA LEU A 212 26.50 14.23 -14.68
C LEU A 212 27.67 13.91 -15.63
N GLY A 213 27.44 13.12 -16.67
CA GLY A 213 28.50 12.72 -17.61
C GLY A 213 29.61 11.88 -16.95
N LEU A 214 29.36 11.28 -15.78
CA LEU A 214 30.35 10.46 -15.10
C LEU A 214 30.52 9.12 -15.84
N PRO A 215 31.76 8.68 -16.12
CA PRO A 215 32.03 7.47 -16.89
C PRO A 215 31.87 6.21 -16.01
N VAL A 216 30.63 5.94 -15.58
CA VAL A 216 30.28 4.79 -14.78
C VAL A 216 29.68 3.66 -15.64
N GLY A 217 29.76 2.42 -15.21
CA GLY A 217 29.20 1.25 -15.90
C GLY A 217 30.26 0.32 -16.49
N GLY A 218 31.40 0.18 -15.84
CA GLY A 218 32.46 -0.75 -16.25
C GLY A 218 32.16 -2.23 -15.94
N TYR A 219 33.09 -3.11 -16.33
CA TYR A 219 33.06 -4.55 -16.01
C TYR A 219 34.21 -4.94 -15.08
N GLY A 220 34.07 -6.10 -14.42
CA GLY A 220 35.10 -6.72 -13.60
C GLY A 220 35.58 -5.84 -12.45
N PRO A 221 36.90 -5.63 -12.28
CA PRO A 221 37.43 -4.81 -11.19
C PRO A 221 36.88 -3.38 -11.16
N LYS A 222 36.73 -2.75 -12.33
CA LYS A 222 36.25 -1.37 -12.44
C LYS A 222 34.87 -1.18 -11.80
N ILE A 223 33.91 -2.08 -12.03
CA ILE A 223 32.60 -1.95 -11.43
C ILE A 223 32.63 -2.10 -9.90
N ARG A 224 33.55 -2.90 -9.36
CA ARG A 224 33.73 -3.02 -7.90
C ARG A 224 34.24 -1.74 -7.28
N GLU A 225 35.12 -1.04 -7.99
CA GLU A 225 35.65 0.27 -7.56
C GLU A 225 34.55 1.32 -7.61
N GLU A 226 33.79 1.39 -8.70
CA GLU A 226 32.65 2.30 -8.85
C GLU A 226 31.61 2.05 -7.76
N VAL A 227 31.28 0.78 -7.49
CA VAL A 227 30.38 0.41 -6.37
C VAL A 227 30.88 0.97 -5.05
N ARG A 228 32.16 0.80 -4.72
CA ARG A 228 32.72 1.32 -3.47
C ARG A 228 32.71 2.85 -3.41
N GLN A 229 32.99 3.49 -4.55
CA GLN A 229 33.07 4.93 -4.64
C GLN A 229 31.70 5.62 -4.50
N TYR A 230 30.70 5.12 -5.21
CA TYR A 230 29.41 5.81 -5.36
C TYR A 230 28.30 5.25 -4.48
N TYR A 231 28.53 4.14 -3.81
CA TYR A 231 27.50 3.50 -2.99
C TYR A 231 26.98 4.42 -1.89
N GLY A 232 25.68 4.70 -1.91
CA GLY A 232 25.03 5.63 -0.99
C GLY A 232 25.26 7.10 -1.29
N ALA A 233 25.94 7.45 -2.40
CA ALA A 233 26.13 8.85 -2.81
C ALA A 233 24.93 9.39 -3.63
N VAL A 234 24.12 8.52 -4.23
CA VAL A 234 22.85 8.90 -4.81
C VAL A 234 21.76 8.73 -3.76
N VAL A 235 21.12 9.83 -3.40
CA VAL A 235 19.98 9.86 -2.47
C VAL A 235 18.69 10.02 -3.23
N GLY A 236 17.66 9.29 -2.82
CA GLY A 236 16.32 9.42 -3.33
C GLY A 236 15.39 10.02 -2.29
N MET A 237 14.44 10.81 -2.74
CA MET A 237 13.34 11.33 -1.93
C MET A 237 12.03 10.98 -2.58
N SER A 238 11.08 10.52 -1.78
CA SER A 238 9.76 10.11 -2.21
C SER A 238 8.73 10.75 -1.29
N GLY A 239 7.76 11.44 -1.86
CA GLY A 239 6.64 11.97 -1.10
C GLY A 239 5.47 10.99 -1.11
N ARG A 240 4.78 10.91 0.01
CA ARG A 240 3.49 10.19 0.12
C ARG A 240 2.50 11.13 0.78
N GLY A 241 1.44 11.46 0.06
CA GLY A 241 0.47 12.43 0.52
C GLY A 241 -0.95 11.88 0.59
N GLU A 242 -1.76 12.52 1.39
CA GLU A 242 -3.18 12.21 1.48
C GLU A 242 -3.92 12.83 0.30
N SER A 243 -4.62 12.00 -0.46
CA SER A 243 -5.57 12.45 -1.49
C SER A 243 -6.97 12.64 -0.91
N ILE A 244 -7.81 13.37 -1.62
CA ILE A 244 -9.22 13.56 -1.24
C ILE A 244 -10.06 12.45 -1.86
N ALA A 245 -10.85 11.76 -1.04
CA ALA A 245 -11.80 10.76 -1.49
C ALA A 245 -12.96 11.41 -2.25
N LEU A 246 -12.94 11.36 -3.58
CA LEU A 246 -13.98 11.89 -4.45
C LEU A 246 -14.90 10.76 -4.91
N ARG A 247 -16.23 11.00 -4.92
CA ARG A 247 -17.20 10.01 -5.40
C ARG A 247 -16.98 9.63 -6.87
N ASP A 248 -16.47 10.55 -7.66
CA ASP A 248 -16.22 10.38 -9.10
C ASP A 248 -14.91 9.61 -9.41
N ASN A 249 -14.11 9.34 -8.38
CA ASN A 249 -13.02 8.37 -8.47
C ASN A 249 -13.55 7.01 -8.05
N TYR A 250 -13.61 6.05 -8.98
CA TYR A 250 -14.24 4.76 -8.73
C TYR A 250 -13.67 3.63 -9.59
N CYS A 251 -13.96 2.41 -9.18
CA CYS A 251 -13.86 1.22 -10.02
C CYS A 251 -15.24 0.61 -10.25
N ALA A 252 -15.43 0.04 -11.41
CA ALA A 252 -16.66 -0.65 -11.81
C ALA A 252 -16.33 -1.87 -12.66
N ILE A 253 -17.24 -2.82 -12.78
CA ILE A 253 -17.06 -3.96 -13.66
C ILE A 253 -16.99 -3.50 -15.12
N ASP A 254 -15.99 -3.98 -15.86
CA ASP A 254 -15.94 -3.82 -17.30
C ASP A 254 -16.93 -4.84 -17.93
N PRO A 255 -17.89 -4.38 -18.74
CA PRO A 255 -18.92 -5.26 -19.31
C PRO A 255 -18.38 -6.18 -20.43
N ASN A 256 -17.20 -5.89 -20.97
CA ASN A 256 -16.68 -6.52 -22.18
C ASN A 256 -15.41 -7.35 -21.93
N VAL A 257 -14.78 -7.23 -20.76
CA VAL A 257 -13.49 -7.85 -20.49
C VAL A 257 -13.58 -8.79 -19.30
N VAL A 258 -13.08 -10.00 -19.49
CA VAL A 258 -12.92 -11.01 -18.44
C VAL A 258 -11.44 -11.37 -18.27
N ASP A 259 -11.08 -11.87 -17.09
CA ASP A 259 -9.75 -12.43 -16.86
C ASP A 259 -9.62 -13.87 -17.43
N GLU A 260 -8.48 -14.46 -17.23
CA GLU A 260 -8.18 -15.84 -17.67
C GLU A 260 -9.09 -16.92 -17.03
N PHE A 261 -9.86 -16.56 -15.98
CA PHE A 261 -10.83 -17.43 -15.31
C PHE A 261 -12.26 -17.16 -15.73
N GLY A 262 -12.49 -16.26 -16.71
CA GLY A 262 -13.81 -15.86 -17.16
C GLY A 262 -14.52 -14.90 -16.20
N ILE A 263 -13.83 -14.34 -15.20
CA ILE A 263 -14.42 -13.42 -14.24
C ILE A 263 -14.32 -11.99 -14.78
N PRO A 264 -15.43 -11.20 -14.82
CA PRO A 264 -15.38 -9.81 -15.24
C PRO A 264 -14.36 -8.97 -14.44
N VAL A 265 -13.56 -8.15 -15.12
CA VAL A 265 -12.51 -7.34 -14.51
C VAL A 265 -13.01 -5.96 -14.13
N LEU A 266 -12.19 -5.22 -13.38
CA LEU A 266 -12.48 -3.83 -13.06
C LEU A 266 -11.96 -2.88 -14.13
N ARG A 267 -12.75 -1.84 -14.40
CA ARG A 267 -12.36 -0.64 -15.09
C ARG A 267 -12.30 0.50 -14.09
N PHE A 268 -11.23 1.32 -14.17
CA PHE A 268 -10.96 2.39 -13.23
C PHE A 268 -11.26 3.76 -13.86
N HIS A 269 -11.92 4.61 -13.09
CA HIS A 269 -12.15 6.03 -13.38
C HIS A 269 -11.52 6.85 -12.27
N TYR A 270 -10.40 7.51 -12.56
CA TYR A 270 -9.62 8.20 -11.55
C TYR A 270 -8.99 9.48 -12.09
N LYS A 271 -9.10 10.57 -11.35
CA LYS A 271 -8.47 11.85 -11.66
C LYS A 271 -7.89 12.47 -10.40
N TRP A 272 -6.67 12.95 -10.52
CA TRP A 272 -6.10 13.83 -9.50
C TRP A 272 -6.77 15.21 -9.56
N SER A 273 -7.03 15.82 -8.40
CA SER A 273 -7.51 17.19 -8.28
C SER A 273 -6.35 18.19 -8.21
N ASP A 274 -6.65 19.47 -8.12
CA ASP A 274 -5.63 20.51 -7.97
C ASP A 274 -4.90 20.40 -6.63
N HIS A 275 -5.54 19.84 -5.63
CA HIS A 275 -4.92 19.56 -4.33
C HIS A 275 -3.68 18.66 -4.47
N GLU A 276 -3.83 17.53 -5.16
CA GLU A 276 -2.73 16.58 -5.32
C GLU A 276 -1.61 17.15 -6.21
N ARG A 277 -1.94 17.97 -7.21
CA ARG A 277 -0.95 18.68 -8.04
C ARG A 277 -0.14 19.69 -7.23
N LYS A 278 -0.79 20.44 -6.34
CA LYS A 278 -0.12 21.37 -5.42
C LYS A 278 0.80 20.62 -4.45
N GLN A 279 0.34 19.49 -3.91
CA GLN A 279 1.18 18.63 -3.09
C GLN A 279 2.45 18.20 -3.84
N ALA A 280 2.31 17.68 -5.05
CA ALA A 280 3.46 17.19 -5.85
C ALA A 280 4.44 18.33 -6.14
N LYS A 281 3.95 19.51 -6.51
CA LYS A 281 4.81 20.69 -6.69
C LYS A 281 5.60 21.03 -5.43
N HIS A 282 4.93 21.07 -4.29
CA HIS A 282 5.57 21.38 -3.01
C HIS A 282 6.55 20.28 -2.57
N MET A 283 6.27 19.01 -2.86
CA MET A 283 7.19 17.89 -2.65
C MET A 283 8.49 18.13 -3.41
N HIS A 284 8.43 18.45 -4.70
CA HIS A 284 9.62 18.71 -5.52
C HIS A 284 10.42 19.91 -5.01
N ASP A 285 9.76 21.01 -4.68
CA ASP A 285 10.42 22.20 -4.12
C ASP A 285 11.20 21.84 -2.84
N THR A 286 10.58 21.06 -1.97
CA THR A 286 11.19 20.60 -0.70
C THR A 286 12.34 19.62 -0.94
N PHE A 287 12.20 18.68 -1.85
CA PHE A 287 13.24 17.68 -2.16
C PHE A 287 14.50 18.36 -2.69
N GLU A 288 14.35 19.28 -3.64
CA GLU A 288 15.46 20.02 -4.21
C GLU A 288 16.19 20.82 -3.13
N GLN A 289 15.45 21.55 -2.29
CA GLN A 289 16.03 22.29 -1.19
C GLN A 289 16.82 21.40 -0.21
N ILE A 290 16.32 20.20 0.10
CA ILE A 290 17.02 19.25 0.97
C ILE A 290 18.31 18.77 0.31
N ILE A 291 18.26 18.37 -0.98
CA ILE A 291 19.41 17.89 -1.74
C ILE A 291 20.50 18.96 -1.82
N GLU A 292 20.13 20.18 -2.19
CA GLU A 292 21.04 21.32 -2.26
C GLU A 292 21.67 21.66 -0.89
N ASN A 293 20.88 21.66 0.17
CA ASN A 293 21.35 21.84 1.54
C ASN A 293 22.31 20.74 2.02
N MET A 294 22.25 19.56 1.39
CA MET A 294 23.25 18.50 1.60
C MET A 294 24.57 18.77 0.85
N GLY A 295 24.64 19.80 0.00
CA GLY A 295 25.72 20.03 -0.94
C GLY A 295 25.67 19.05 -2.10
N GLY A 296 24.50 18.59 -2.45
CA GLY A 296 24.23 17.70 -3.56
C GLY A 296 23.79 18.44 -4.83
N VAL A 297 23.74 17.68 -5.92
CA VAL A 297 23.21 18.11 -7.22
C VAL A 297 21.93 17.33 -7.49
N VAL A 298 20.87 18.02 -7.83
CA VAL A 298 19.61 17.38 -8.20
C VAL A 298 19.77 16.71 -9.58
N LEU A 299 19.33 15.47 -9.70
CA LEU A 299 19.42 14.69 -10.93
C LEU A 299 18.13 14.81 -11.75
N GLY A 300 18.29 15.12 -13.03
CA GLY A 300 17.20 15.30 -13.99
C GLY A 300 16.43 16.61 -13.83
N GLU A 301 15.58 16.89 -14.81
CA GLU A 301 14.77 18.11 -14.84
C GLU A 301 13.62 18.07 -13.83
N LYS A 302 13.23 19.24 -13.35
CA LYS A 302 12.03 19.39 -12.50
C LYS A 302 10.78 19.28 -13.37
N PRO A 303 9.85 18.37 -13.05
CA PRO A 303 8.62 18.25 -13.81
C PRO A 303 7.75 19.50 -13.66
N GLY A 304 7.32 20.06 -14.78
CA GLY A 304 6.42 21.21 -14.84
C GLY A 304 4.93 20.84 -14.73
N ALA A 305 4.07 21.83 -14.89
CA ALA A 305 2.63 21.65 -14.89
C ALA A 305 2.12 20.73 -16.01
N ASP A 306 2.79 20.74 -17.16
CA ASP A 306 2.54 19.88 -18.32
C ASP A 306 2.69 18.38 -17.99
N LYS A 307 3.53 18.07 -17.01
CA LYS A 307 3.76 16.71 -16.45
C LYS A 307 3.12 16.53 -15.08
N ASN A 308 2.07 17.29 -14.74
CA ASN A 308 1.42 17.28 -13.42
C ASN A 308 2.44 17.36 -12.26
N TYR A 309 3.52 18.11 -12.42
CA TYR A 309 4.60 18.23 -11.43
C TYR A 309 5.17 16.86 -10.99
N GLY A 310 5.25 15.89 -11.90
CA GLY A 310 5.77 14.55 -11.59
C GLY A 310 4.89 13.72 -10.66
N LEU A 311 3.64 14.11 -10.45
CA LEU A 311 2.67 13.34 -9.70
C LEU A 311 2.50 11.95 -10.33
N HIS A 312 2.66 10.92 -9.53
CA HIS A 312 2.55 9.55 -9.98
C HIS A 312 1.16 9.25 -10.56
N THR A 313 1.10 8.35 -11.52
CA THR A 313 -0.18 7.85 -12.00
C THR A 313 -0.94 7.15 -10.86
N PRO A 314 -2.28 7.27 -10.81
CA PRO A 314 -3.09 6.55 -9.82
C PRO A 314 -2.79 5.05 -9.81
N GLY A 315 -2.76 4.44 -8.62
CA GLY A 315 -2.42 3.03 -8.44
C GLY A 315 -0.93 2.71 -8.38
N ARG A 316 -0.03 3.68 -8.60
CA ARG A 316 1.42 3.43 -8.54
C ARG A 316 1.93 3.28 -7.11
N ILE A 317 1.30 3.93 -6.15
CA ILE A 317 1.71 3.86 -4.75
C ILE A 317 1.19 2.59 -4.07
N ILE A 318 0.18 1.94 -4.68
CA ILE A 318 -0.40 0.67 -4.19
C ILE A 318 -1.00 0.76 -2.77
N HIS A 319 -1.59 1.91 -2.45
CA HIS A 319 -2.27 2.17 -1.19
C HIS A 319 -3.78 2.42 -1.42
N GLU A 320 -4.38 1.74 -2.39
CA GLU A 320 -5.78 1.94 -2.77
C GLU A 320 -6.72 1.60 -1.61
N VAL A 321 -7.63 2.51 -1.33
CA VAL A 321 -8.63 2.40 -0.25
C VAL A 321 -9.97 3.03 -0.68
N GLY A 322 -11.01 2.87 0.13
CA GLY A 322 -12.26 3.65 0.05
C GLY A 322 -13.41 3.01 -0.70
N THR A 323 -13.19 1.94 -1.46
CA THR A 323 -14.17 1.33 -2.39
C THR A 323 -15.42 0.72 -1.73
N THR A 324 -15.39 0.51 -0.43
CA THR A 324 -16.51 0.03 0.39
C THR A 324 -16.60 0.84 1.69
N ARG A 325 -16.49 2.17 1.53
CA ARG A 325 -16.33 3.11 2.64
C ARG A 325 -17.31 2.87 3.79
N MET A 326 -16.82 3.05 5.02
CA MET A 326 -17.66 2.98 6.22
C MET A 326 -18.42 4.29 6.46
N GLY A 327 -19.53 4.18 7.20
CA GLY A 327 -20.34 5.30 7.65
C GLY A 327 -21.60 4.83 8.37
N ASP A 328 -22.37 5.78 8.89
CA ASP A 328 -23.60 5.50 9.62
C ASP A 328 -24.85 5.48 8.72
N ASP A 329 -24.77 6.09 7.53
CA ASP A 329 -25.86 6.18 6.58
C ASP A 329 -25.66 5.17 5.42
N PRO A 330 -26.54 4.16 5.27
CA PRO A 330 -26.45 3.18 4.17
C PRO A 330 -26.61 3.77 2.76
N LYS A 331 -27.11 4.99 2.64
CA LYS A 331 -27.21 5.70 1.35
C LYS A 331 -25.86 6.24 0.87
N THR A 332 -24.92 6.40 1.77
CA THR A 332 -23.60 7.02 1.48
C THR A 332 -22.42 6.16 1.90
N SER A 333 -22.67 4.98 2.46
CA SER A 333 -21.65 4.02 2.90
C SER A 333 -22.08 2.57 2.63
N VAL A 334 -21.10 1.69 2.52
CA VAL A 334 -21.32 0.26 2.28
C VAL A 334 -21.35 -0.52 3.58
N VAL A 335 -20.48 -0.14 4.52
CA VAL A 335 -20.33 -0.81 5.81
C VAL A 335 -20.49 0.16 6.97
N ASN A 336 -20.91 -0.36 8.11
CA ASN A 336 -20.97 0.38 9.36
C ASN A 336 -19.57 0.48 10.02
N ARG A 337 -19.51 1.09 11.21
CA ARG A 337 -18.27 1.26 11.98
C ARG A 337 -17.57 -0.04 12.40
N PHE A 338 -18.25 -1.19 12.30
CA PHE A 338 -17.68 -2.51 12.56
C PHE A 338 -17.34 -3.25 11.27
N GLU A 339 -17.25 -2.53 10.15
CA GLU A 339 -16.95 -3.11 8.83
C GLU A 339 -17.98 -4.16 8.36
N GLN A 340 -19.15 -4.18 9.02
CA GLN A 340 -20.31 -5.00 8.64
C GLN A 340 -21.12 -4.30 7.57
N MET A 341 -21.50 -5.02 6.54
CA MET A 341 -22.37 -4.45 5.47
C MET A 341 -23.73 -4.03 6.02
N HIS A 342 -24.23 -2.89 5.52
CA HIS A 342 -25.55 -2.40 5.90
C HIS A 342 -26.69 -3.27 5.34
N GLU A 343 -26.52 -3.76 4.11
CA GLU A 343 -27.56 -4.50 3.39
C GLU A 343 -27.52 -6.00 3.67
N VAL A 344 -26.36 -6.56 4.07
CA VAL A 344 -26.18 -8.00 4.32
C VAL A 344 -25.37 -8.19 5.58
N ASP A 345 -26.06 -8.40 6.70
CA ASP A 345 -25.54 -8.35 8.04
C ASP A 345 -24.49 -9.42 8.41
N ASN A 346 -24.39 -10.48 7.61
CA ASN A 346 -23.41 -11.54 7.79
C ASN A 346 -22.23 -11.45 6.81
N VAL A 347 -22.02 -10.28 6.18
CA VAL A 347 -20.84 -9.98 5.35
C VAL A 347 -20.04 -8.83 5.96
N PHE A 348 -18.74 -9.00 6.05
CA PHE A 348 -17.80 -8.02 6.59
C PHE A 348 -16.68 -7.77 5.57
N ILE A 349 -16.18 -6.52 5.49
CA ILE A 349 -15.05 -6.16 4.64
C ILE A 349 -13.96 -5.57 5.52
N VAL A 350 -12.82 -6.28 5.63
CA VAL A 350 -11.75 -5.98 6.60
C VAL A 350 -10.40 -5.68 5.93
N ASP A 351 -10.45 -5.01 4.80
CA ASP A 351 -9.27 -4.53 4.06
C ASP A 351 -9.25 -2.99 3.99
N GLY A 352 -8.61 -2.42 2.96
CA GLY A 352 -8.60 -0.98 2.74
C GLY A 352 -9.91 -0.39 2.24
N GLY A 353 -10.88 -1.21 1.82
CA GLY A 353 -12.17 -0.76 1.28
C GLY A 353 -12.97 0.16 2.21
N PRO A 354 -13.10 -0.15 3.52
CA PRO A 354 -13.84 0.66 4.50
C PRO A 354 -13.31 2.06 4.79
N PHE A 355 -12.09 2.39 4.37
CA PHE A 355 -11.48 3.68 4.68
C PHE A 355 -12.28 4.86 4.10
N VAL A 356 -12.43 5.91 4.88
CA VAL A 356 -13.06 7.19 4.45
C VAL A 356 -12.02 8.25 4.09
N SER A 357 -10.80 8.07 4.58
CA SER A 357 -9.59 8.82 4.25
C SER A 357 -8.39 7.95 4.60
N GLN A 358 -7.26 8.16 3.94
CA GLN A 358 -6.08 7.30 4.12
C GLN A 358 -5.02 7.91 5.02
N ALA A 359 -5.01 9.25 5.16
CA ALA A 359 -3.86 9.99 5.62
C ALA A 359 -2.63 9.84 4.67
N ASP A 360 -1.47 10.27 5.12
CA ASP A 360 -0.23 10.24 4.35
C ASP A 360 0.62 8.98 4.63
N LYS A 361 0.06 7.96 5.29
CA LYS A 361 0.80 6.76 5.75
C LYS A 361 0.34 5.49 5.06
N ASN A 362 1.23 4.49 5.09
CA ASN A 362 0.92 3.13 4.64
C ASN A 362 -0.27 2.57 5.42
N PRO A 363 -1.33 2.05 4.77
CA PRO A 363 -2.61 1.73 5.42
C PRO A 363 -2.61 0.44 6.23
N THR A 364 -1.65 -0.47 6.02
CA THR A 364 -1.70 -1.86 6.51
C THR A 364 -1.89 -1.96 8.02
N TRP A 365 -1.23 -1.11 8.82
CA TRP A 365 -1.38 -1.17 10.27
C TRP A 365 -2.78 -0.79 10.74
N THR A 366 -3.39 0.20 10.11
CA THR A 366 -4.77 0.59 10.39
C THR A 366 -5.74 -0.52 9.97
N ILE A 367 -5.52 -1.15 8.80
CA ILE A 367 -6.30 -2.33 8.37
C ILE A 367 -6.25 -3.42 9.43
N LEU A 368 -5.06 -3.79 9.93
CA LEU A 368 -4.92 -4.82 10.96
C LEU A 368 -5.65 -4.46 12.26
N ALA A 369 -5.59 -3.21 12.70
CA ALA A 369 -6.27 -2.76 13.91
C ALA A 369 -7.80 -2.80 13.76
N LEU A 370 -8.32 -2.38 12.60
CA LEU A 370 -9.75 -2.44 12.31
C LEU A 370 -10.23 -3.88 12.19
N ALA A 371 -9.51 -4.73 11.45
CA ALA A 371 -9.82 -6.14 11.31
C ALA A 371 -9.85 -6.88 12.66
N TRP A 372 -8.94 -6.54 13.59
CA TRP A 372 -8.97 -7.09 14.94
C TRP A 372 -10.25 -6.70 15.67
N ARG A 373 -10.57 -5.41 15.70
CA ARG A 373 -11.82 -4.93 16.31
C ARG A 373 -13.05 -5.61 15.72
N THR A 374 -13.09 -5.78 14.41
CA THR A 374 -14.18 -6.45 13.69
C THR A 374 -14.24 -7.93 14.05
N SER A 375 -13.11 -8.60 14.20
CA SER A 375 -13.06 -10.00 14.65
C SER A 375 -13.67 -10.17 16.04
N ASP A 376 -13.35 -9.29 16.99
CA ASP A 376 -13.97 -9.31 18.34
C ASP A 376 -15.48 -9.09 18.25
N TYR A 377 -15.94 -8.15 17.41
CA TYR A 377 -17.35 -7.90 17.18
C TYR A 377 -18.08 -9.14 16.59
N ILE A 378 -17.50 -9.81 15.58
CA ILE A 378 -18.06 -11.03 14.97
C ILE A 378 -18.24 -12.12 16.03
N VAL A 379 -17.22 -12.34 16.87
CA VAL A 379 -17.29 -13.35 17.94
C VAL A 379 -18.43 -13.06 18.91
N GLU A 380 -18.60 -11.81 19.33
CA GLU A 380 -19.68 -11.42 20.24
C GLU A 380 -21.06 -11.49 19.57
N ALA A 381 -21.16 -11.11 18.30
CA ALA A 381 -22.42 -11.18 17.56
C ALA A 381 -22.89 -12.62 17.33
N LEU A 382 -21.93 -13.52 17.00
CA LEU A 382 -22.23 -14.97 16.88
C LEU A 382 -22.67 -15.59 18.21
N LYS A 383 -22.04 -15.25 19.35
CA LYS A 383 -22.47 -15.72 20.68
C LYS A 383 -23.90 -15.27 21.03
N LYS A 384 -24.27 -14.07 20.59
CA LYS A 384 -25.60 -13.47 20.81
C LYS A 384 -26.63 -13.87 19.75
N GLN A 385 -26.23 -14.63 18.75
CA GLN A 385 -27.07 -15.01 17.59
C GLN A 385 -27.64 -13.80 16.85
N ASN A 386 -26.86 -12.71 16.75
CA ASN A 386 -27.25 -11.49 16.04
C ASN A 386 -26.84 -11.52 14.57
N ILE A 387 -26.03 -12.50 14.16
CA ILE A 387 -25.59 -12.75 12.77
C ILE A 387 -25.56 -14.24 12.48
#